data_5e7ff1b4025cab0b4d02bf0fed88b603
#
_entry.id   5e7ff1b4025cab0b4d02bf0fed88b603
#
_cell.length_a   1.000
_cell.length_b   1.000
_cell.length_c   1.000
_cell.angle_alpha   90.00
_cell.angle_beta   90.00
_cell.angle_gamma   90.00
#
_symmetry.space_group_name_H-M   'P 1'
#
loop_
_entity.id
_entity.type
_entity.pdbx_description
1 polymer ?
#
loop_
_entity_poly.entity_id
_entity_poly.type
_entity_poly.pdbx_seq_one_letter_code
_entity_poly.pdbx_strand_id
1 'polypeptide(L)'
;MLAERYIRDGHVVGIVGRRGDKLAEVAKGHSEVHCLKADVTDISQIAVHLSALAGEMGGLDLLVLCSGVGRMNPDLDYGLELPTVDTNVRGWTAVTDWAFSFFMQQGYGHLAAISSVAGIRGLAPAPAYSASKAYQIHYLEALRQRARISRKRVCVTDVRPGFVRTPLLSHPEKLFWVDEPEKAVRACHLYTSDAAD
;
A
#
# COMPACT_ATOMS: atom_id res chain seq x y z
N MET A 1 -9.18 3.33 9.95
CA MET A 1 -8.03 3.07 10.87
C MET A 1 -6.79 3.94 10.55
N LEU A 2 -5.96 3.68 9.49
CA LEU A 2 -4.81 4.55 9.19
C LEU A 2 -5.26 5.93 8.69
N ALA A 3 -6.14 6.00 7.71
CA ALA A 3 -6.72 7.25 7.21
C ALA A 3 -7.33 8.09 8.33
N GLU A 4 -8.09 7.48 9.24
CA GLU A 4 -8.71 8.17 10.39
C GLU A 4 -7.67 8.79 11.36
N ARG A 5 -6.44 8.27 11.40
CA ARG A 5 -5.36 8.91 12.17
C ARG A 5 -4.92 10.20 11.50
N TYR A 6 -4.63 10.15 10.20
CA TYR A 6 -4.25 11.35 9.45
C TYR A 6 -5.36 12.41 9.44
N ILE A 7 -6.64 12.00 9.35
CA ILE A 7 -7.78 12.91 9.48
C ILE A 7 -7.76 13.61 10.84
N ARG A 8 -7.59 12.86 11.94
CA ARG A 8 -7.52 13.42 13.29
C ARG A 8 -6.32 14.36 13.50
N ASP A 9 -5.24 14.11 12.79
CA ASP A 9 -4.03 14.95 12.82
C ASP A 9 -4.17 16.20 11.92
N GLY A 10 -5.33 16.38 11.25
CA GLY A 10 -5.67 17.58 10.47
C GLY A 10 -5.17 17.56 9.03
N HIS A 11 -4.80 16.40 8.50
CA HIS A 11 -4.36 16.27 7.11
C HIS A 11 -5.52 16.16 6.13
N VAL A 12 -5.33 16.64 4.91
CA VAL A 12 -6.18 16.30 3.75
C VAL A 12 -5.86 14.87 3.33
N VAL A 13 -6.87 14.01 3.22
CA VAL A 13 -6.67 12.57 3.01
C VAL A 13 -7.39 12.07 1.78
N GLY A 14 -6.65 11.54 0.81
CA GLY A 14 -7.19 10.77 -0.30
C GLY A 14 -7.30 9.29 0.03
N ILE A 15 -8.47 8.69 -0.09
CA ILE A 15 -8.67 7.27 0.08
C ILE A 15 -9.12 6.60 -1.21
N VAL A 16 -8.40 5.52 -1.58
CA VAL A 16 -8.60 4.83 -2.85
C VAL A 16 -8.94 3.37 -2.62
N GLY A 17 -9.94 2.86 -3.31
CA GLY A 17 -10.32 1.46 -3.20
C GLY A 17 -11.49 1.07 -4.09
N ARG A 18 -11.76 -0.24 -4.15
CA ARG A 18 -12.83 -0.80 -5.00
C ARG A 18 -14.23 -0.68 -4.41
N ARG A 19 -14.34 -0.58 -3.08
CA ARG A 19 -15.61 -0.58 -2.35
C ARG A 19 -16.04 0.84 -2.01
N GLY A 20 -16.85 1.43 -2.91
CA GLY A 20 -17.32 2.81 -2.76
C GLY A 20 -18.12 3.05 -1.47
N ASP A 21 -18.92 2.07 -1.02
CA ASP A 21 -19.64 2.10 0.24
C ASP A 21 -18.71 2.30 1.45
N LYS A 22 -17.59 1.57 1.48
CA LYS A 22 -16.58 1.67 2.55
C LYS A 22 -15.80 2.98 2.49
N LEU A 23 -15.53 3.50 1.31
CA LEU A 23 -14.91 4.81 1.16
C LEU A 23 -15.84 5.90 1.70
N ALA A 24 -17.12 5.86 1.33
CA ALA A 24 -18.13 6.82 1.82
C ALA A 24 -18.32 6.73 3.35
N GLU A 25 -18.23 5.54 3.93
CA GLU A 25 -18.29 5.35 5.39
C GLU A 25 -17.13 6.08 6.10
N VAL A 26 -15.90 5.97 5.58
CA VAL A 26 -14.72 6.65 6.15
C VAL A 26 -14.79 8.16 5.96
N ALA A 27 -15.31 8.63 4.82
CA ALA A 27 -15.42 10.07 4.52
C ALA A 27 -16.57 10.77 5.25
N LYS A 28 -17.48 10.00 5.86
CA LYS A 28 -18.69 10.56 6.48
C LYS A 28 -18.36 11.56 7.59
N GLY A 29 -18.75 12.83 7.39
CA GLY A 29 -18.53 13.92 8.34
C GLY A 29 -17.16 14.59 8.21
N HIS A 30 -16.36 14.26 7.19
CA HIS A 30 -15.02 14.76 6.97
C HIS A 30 -14.90 15.41 5.58
N SER A 31 -14.96 16.73 5.51
CA SER A 31 -14.85 17.49 4.26
C SER A 31 -13.44 17.45 3.65
N GLU A 32 -12.44 17.15 4.45
CA GLU A 32 -11.02 17.01 4.11
C GLU A 32 -10.69 15.64 3.48
N VAL A 33 -11.68 14.73 3.34
CA VAL A 33 -11.49 13.39 2.79
C VAL A 33 -12.00 13.30 1.36
N HIS A 34 -11.08 12.99 0.44
CA HIS A 34 -11.36 12.76 -0.97
C HIS A 34 -11.42 11.26 -1.27
N CYS A 35 -12.48 10.80 -1.93
CA CYS A 35 -12.70 9.39 -2.22
C CYS A 35 -12.55 9.09 -3.70
N LEU A 36 -11.76 8.08 -4.03
CA LEU A 36 -11.60 7.57 -5.37
C LEU A 36 -11.95 6.08 -5.44
N LYS A 37 -13.05 5.74 -6.12
CA LYS A 37 -13.34 4.33 -6.42
C LYS A 37 -12.52 3.89 -7.63
N ALA A 38 -11.48 3.10 -7.38
CA ALA A 38 -10.60 2.57 -8.43
C ALA A 38 -10.08 1.17 -8.08
N ASP A 39 -9.69 0.42 -9.11
CA ASP A 39 -8.97 -0.84 -8.97
C ASP A 39 -7.53 -0.66 -9.48
N VAL A 40 -6.55 -1.04 -8.69
CA VAL A 40 -5.13 -0.93 -9.07
C VAL A 40 -4.79 -1.83 -10.27
N THR A 41 -5.61 -2.86 -10.54
CA THR A 41 -5.42 -3.75 -11.69
C THR A 41 -5.82 -3.14 -13.03
N ASP A 42 -6.58 -2.03 -13.00
CA ASP A 42 -6.83 -1.22 -14.19
C ASP A 42 -5.63 -0.28 -14.45
N ILE A 43 -4.54 -0.88 -14.92
CA ILE A 43 -3.27 -0.18 -15.15
C ILE A 43 -3.36 0.92 -16.21
N SER A 44 -4.40 0.89 -17.07
CA SER A 44 -4.63 1.92 -18.09
C SER A 44 -5.17 3.22 -17.50
N GLN A 45 -5.89 3.17 -16.40
CA GLN A 45 -6.58 4.30 -15.80
C GLN A 45 -6.02 4.73 -14.45
N ILE A 46 -5.38 3.83 -13.70
CA ILE A 46 -5.00 4.11 -12.32
C ILE A 46 -4.13 5.36 -12.17
N ALA A 47 -3.14 5.56 -13.03
CA ALA A 47 -2.26 6.72 -12.97
C ALA A 47 -3.01 8.05 -13.27
N VAL A 48 -3.96 8.03 -14.20
CA VAL A 48 -4.81 9.18 -14.52
C VAL A 48 -5.69 9.54 -13.33
N HIS A 49 -6.35 8.55 -12.74
CA HIS A 49 -7.21 8.72 -11.57
C HIS A 49 -6.45 9.25 -10.36
N LEU A 50 -5.26 8.72 -10.09
CA LEU A 50 -4.43 9.18 -8.97
C LEU A 50 -3.92 10.60 -9.19
N SER A 51 -3.59 10.97 -10.43
CA SER A 51 -3.17 12.34 -10.76
C SER A 51 -4.32 13.34 -10.56
N ALA A 52 -5.54 12.98 -10.96
CA ALA A 52 -6.72 13.79 -10.71
C ALA A 52 -6.97 14.00 -9.22
N LEU A 53 -6.93 12.89 -8.44
CA LEU A 53 -7.11 12.94 -6.99
C LEU A 53 -6.04 13.81 -6.31
N ALA A 54 -4.77 13.67 -6.69
CA ALA A 54 -3.69 14.52 -6.16
C ALA A 54 -3.91 16.00 -6.48
N GLY A 55 -4.44 16.31 -7.68
CA GLY A 55 -4.82 17.68 -8.06
C GLY A 55 -5.97 18.24 -7.20
N GLU A 56 -7.01 17.44 -6.95
CA GLU A 56 -8.14 17.83 -6.09
C GLU A 56 -7.70 18.09 -4.63
N MET A 57 -6.70 17.38 -4.15
CA MET A 57 -6.13 17.55 -2.81
C MET A 57 -5.14 18.72 -2.71
N GLY A 58 -4.77 19.35 -3.82
CA GLY A 58 -3.79 20.42 -3.86
C GLY A 58 -2.33 19.95 -3.81
N GLY A 59 -2.08 18.64 -3.94
CA GLY A 59 -0.75 18.03 -3.91
C GLY A 59 -0.73 16.67 -3.25
N LEU A 60 0.47 16.11 -3.07
CA LEU A 60 0.67 14.83 -2.41
C LEU A 60 2.02 14.84 -1.68
N ASP A 61 2.01 14.68 -0.37
CA ASP A 61 3.23 14.57 0.45
C ASP A 61 3.57 13.12 0.79
N LEU A 62 2.53 12.31 1.03
CA LEU A 62 2.65 10.91 1.42
C LEU A 62 1.69 10.04 0.61
N LEU A 63 2.20 8.94 0.06
CA LEU A 63 1.37 7.85 -0.44
C LEU A 63 1.65 6.58 0.37
N VAL A 64 0.60 5.99 0.95
CA VAL A 64 0.68 4.69 1.62
C VAL A 64 -0.01 3.63 0.78
N LEU A 65 0.76 2.77 0.13
CA LEU A 65 0.25 1.70 -0.73
C LEU A 65 -0.06 0.45 0.09
N CYS A 66 -1.34 0.26 0.38
CA CYS A 66 -1.86 -0.87 1.16
C CYS A 66 -2.47 -1.98 0.29
N SER A 67 -2.55 -1.79 -1.03
CA SER A 67 -3.17 -2.76 -1.93
C SER A 67 -2.42 -4.09 -1.90
N GLY A 68 -3.15 -5.15 -1.68
CA GLY A 68 -2.61 -6.50 -1.69
C GLY A 68 -3.69 -7.55 -1.42
N VAL A 69 -3.52 -8.68 -2.06
CA VAL A 69 -4.35 -9.88 -1.88
C VAL A 69 -3.45 -11.10 -1.72
N GLY A 70 -3.98 -12.17 -1.16
CA GLY A 70 -3.29 -13.44 -1.06
C GLY A 70 -4.29 -14.56 -0.80
N ARG A 71 -3.99 -15.74 -1.31
CA ARG A 71 -4.80 -16.93 -1.10
C ARG A 71 -3.90 -18.13 -0.81
N MET A 72 -4.40 -19.06 -0.04
CA MET A 72 -3.82 -20.38 0.08
C MET A 72 -4.08 -21.15 -1.20
N ASN A 73 -3.07 -21.82 -1.73
CA ASN A 73 -3.14 -22.56 -2.99
C ASN A 73 -2.23 -23.80 -2.94
N PRO A 74 -2.58 -24.81 -2.12
CA PRO A 74 -1.76 -26.01 -1.97
C PRO A 74 -1.68 -26.84 -3.25
N ASP A 75 -2.69 -26.75 -4.11
CA ASP A 75 -2.80 -27.53 -5.35
C ASP A 75 -2.19 -26.84 -6.57
N LEU A 76 -1.61 -25.64 -6.39
CA LEU A 76 -0.98 -24.82 -7.43
C LEU A 76 -1.92 -24.51 -8.61
N ASP A 77 -3.19 -24.23 -8.31
CA ASP A 77 -4.15 -23.77 -9.32
C ASP A 77 -3.75 -22.37 -9.81
N TYR A 78 -3.39 -22.27 -11.08
CA TYR A 78 -2.98 -21.03 -11.73
C TYR A 78 -4.07 -19.93 -11.64
N GLY A 79 -5.34 -20.30 -11.72
CA GLY A 79 -6.46 -19.37 -11.61
C GLY A 79 -6.54 -18.68 -10.22
N LEU A 80 -6.07 -19.34 -9.16
CA LEU A 80 -5.97 -18.77 -7.83
C LEU A 80 -4.73 -17.86 -7.65
N GLU A 81 -3.65 -18.13 -8.40
CA GLU A 81 -2.43 -17.32 -8.33
C GLU A 81 -2.53 -15.99 -9.09
N LEU A 82 -3.20 -16.02 -10.24
CA LEU A 82 -3.26 -14.89 -11.17
C LEU A 82 -3.77 -13.59 -10.52
N PRO A 83 -4.87 -13.57 -9.74
CA PRO A 83 -5.32 -12.35 -9.06
C PRO A 83 -4.29 -11.77 -8.08
N THR A 84 -3.45 -12.63 -7.47
CA THR A 84 -2.36 -12.19 -6.59
C THR A 84 -1.27 -11.51 -7.41
N VAL A 85 -0.87 -12.06 -8.53
CA VAL A 85 0.11 -11.46 -9.44
C VAL A 85 -0.41 -10.14 -10.01
N ASP A 86 -1.66 -10.11 -10.49
CA ASP A 86 -2.25 -8.90 -11.07
C ASP A 86 -2.33 -7.75 -10.05
N THR A 87 -2.74 -8.03 -8.82
CA THR A 87 -2.88 -6.99 -7.79
C THR A 87 -1.52 -6.62 -7.19
N ASN A 88 -0.75 -7.62 -6.72
CA ASN A 88 0.44 -7.38 -5.89
C ASN A 88 1.70 -7.07 -6.71
N VAL A 89 1.71 -7.40 -8.01
CA VAL A 89 2.83 -7.13 -8.91
C VAL A 89 2.43 -6.07 -9.93
N ARG A 90 1.55 -6.39 -10.88
CA ARG A 90 1.23 -5.47 -11.98
C ARG A 90 0.59 -4.16 -11.51
N GLY A 91 -0.53 -4.23 -10.80
CA GLY A 91 -1.24 -3.06 -10.30
C GLY A 91 -0.43 -2.30 -9.26
N TRP A 92 0.23 -3.02 -8.36
CA TRP A 92 1.12 -2.44 -7.36
C TRP A 92 2.26 -1.65 -8.00
N THR A 93 2.91 -2.19 -9.05
CA THR A 93 3.99 -1.52 -9.78
C THR A 93 3.48 -0.25 -10.45
N ALA A 94 2.32 -0.30 -11.11
CA ALA A 94 1.75 0.87 -11.78
C ALA A 94 1.52 2.05 -10.81
N VAL A 95 0.99 1.77 -9.61
CA VAL A 95 0.80 2.81 -8.57
C VAL A 95 2.14 3.29 -8.01
N THR A 96 3.06 2.38 -7.77
CA THR A 96 4.39 2.69 -7.21
C THR A 96 5.21 3.56 -8.15
N ASP A 97 5.23 3.24 -9.44
CA ASP A 97 5.95 4.00 -10.47
C ASP A 97 5.36 5.38 -10.65
N TRP A 98 4.02 5.48 -10.66
CA TRP A 98 3.35 6.76 -10.72
C TRP A 98 3.72 7.62 -9.51
N ALA A 99 3.59 7.09 -8.29
CA ALA A 99 3.88 7.85 -7.07
C ALA A 99 5.35 8.28 -6.98
N PHE A 100 6.27 7.37 -7.27
CA PHE A 100 7.69 7.69 -7.25
C PHE A 100 8.04 8.76 -8.29
N SER A 101 7.49 8.66 -9.51
CA SER A 101 7.69 9.66 -10.57
C SER A 101 7.09 11.02 -10.18
N PHE A 102 5.91 11.03 -9.56
CA PHE A 102 5.27 12.24 -9.04
C PHE A 102 6.17 12.94 -8.02
N PHE A 103 6.65 12.23 -6.99
CA PHE A 103 7.55 12.78 -5.98
C PHE A 103 8.90 13.22 -6.55
N MET A 104 9.42 12.47 -7.53
CA MET A 104 10.64 12.85 -8.23
C MET A 104 10.49 14.14 -9.04
N GLN A 105 9.33 14.40 -9.65
CA GLN A 105 9.04 15.66 -10.35
C GLN A 105 8.84 16.79 -9.36
N GLN A 106 8.08 16.55 -8.29
CA GLN A 106 7.82 17.51 -7.21
C GLN A 106 9.12 17.89 -6.45
N GLY A 107 10.10 16.99 -6.37
CA GLY A 107 11.36 17.17 -5.68
C GLY A 107 11.38 16.72 -4.22
N TYR A 108 10.23 16.37 -3.67
CA TYR A 108 10.05 15.83 -2.32
C TYR A 108 8.84 14.90 -2.26
N GLY A 109 8.73 14.12 -1.20
CA GLY A 109 7.58 13.28 -0.89
C GLY A 109 7.98 11.94 -0.28
N HIS A 110 6.98 11.20 0.18
CA HIS A 110 7.18 9.95 0.88
C HIS A 110 6.31 8.84 0.27
N LEU A 111 6.95 7.82 -0.28
CA LEU A 111 6.33 6.59 -0.72
C LEU A 111 6.48 5.52 0.37
N ALA A 112 5.40 5.15 1.02
CA ALA A 112 5.35 4.03 1.94
C ALA A 112 4.54 2.88 1.34
N ALA A 113 4.98 1.65 1.48
CA ALA A 113 4.23 0.49 1.01
C ALA A 113 4.21 -0.63 2.05
N ILE A 114 3.08 -1.33 2.12
CA ILE A 114 2.88 -2.45 3.03
C ILE A 114 3.25 -3.75 2.31
N SER A 115 4.48 -4.22 2.52
CA SER A 115 4.90 -5.53 2.05
C SER A 115 4.53 -6.65 3.04
N SER A 116 5.42 -7.48 3.46
CA SER A 116 5.21 -8.50 4.51
C SER A 116 6.52 -9.19 4.86
N VAL A 117 6.63 -9.73 6.08
CA VAL A 117 7.68 -10.72 6.44
C VAL A 117 7.59 -11.97 5.56
N ALA A 118 6.43 -12.28 4.99
CA ALA A 118 6.23 -13.37 4.04
C ALA A 118 7.06 -13.23 2.75
N GLY A 119 7.57 -12.03 2.45
CA GLY A 119 8.48 -11.80 1.33
C GLY A 119 9.94 -12.17 1.60
N ILE A 120 10.29 -12.54 2.84
CA ILE A 120 11.67 -12.92 3.21
C ILE A 120 11.96 -14.38 2.83
N ARG A 121 10.96 -15.24 2.86
CA ARG A 121 11.01 -16.66 2.54
C ARG A 121 9.79 -17.10 1.76
N GLY A 122 9.96 -18.08 0.85
CA GLY A 122 8.85 -18.72 0.17
C GLY A 122 7.92 -19.43 1.15
N LEU A 123 6.62 -19.27 0.98
CA LEU A 123 5.59 -19.95 1.76
C LEU A 123 4.93 -21.03 0.92
N ALA A 124 5.14 -22.28 1.27
CA ALA A 124 4.59 -23.43 0.54
C ALA A 124 3.07 -23.34 0.29
N PRO A 125 2.23 -22.93 1.28
CA PRO A 125 0.79 -22.86 1.05
C PRO A 125 0.32 -21.63 0.25
N ALA A 126 1.19 -20.66 -0.06
CA ALA A 126 0.83 -19.42 -0.76
C ALA A 126 2.01 -18.88 -1.59
N PRO A 127 2.42 -19.61 -2.64
CA PRO A 127 3.64 -19.28 -3.38
C PRO A 127 3.58 -17.93 -4.08
N ALA A 128 2.51 -17.60 -4.83
CA ALA A 128 2.40 -16.30 -5.49
C ALA A 128 2.36 -15.14 -4.48
N TYR A 129 1.72 -15.32 -3.32
CA TYR A 129 1.71 -14.27 -2.30
C TYR A 129 3.13 -13.98 -1.78
N SER A 130 3.86 -14.99 -1.33
CA SER A 130 5.22 -14.79 -0.82
C SER A 130 6.17 -14.24 -1.89
N ALA A 131 6.10 -14.76 -3.11
CA ALA A 131 6.88 -14.27 -4.23
C ALA A 131 6.54 -12.80 -4.58
N SER A 132 5.25 -12.43 -4.57
CA SER A 132 4.83 -11.04 -4.81
C SER A 132 5.35 -10.08 -3.73
N LYS A 133 5.37 -10.51 -2.47
CA LYS A 133 5.91 -9.72 -1.37
C LYS A 133 7.44 -9.58 -1.45
N ALA A 134 8.15 -10.60 -1.89
CA ALA A 134 9.58 -10.52 -2.19
C ALA A 134 9.87 -9.53 -3.33
N TYR A 135 9.07 -9.56 -4.40
CA TYR A 135 9.13 -8.57 -5.48
C TYR A 135 9.00 -7.14 -4.94
N GLN A 136 7.98 -6.86 -4.11
CA GLN A 136 7.74 -5.53 -3.52
C GLN A 136 8.93 -5.05 -2.68
N ILE A 137 9.51 -5.93 -1.85
CA ILE A 137 10.68 -5.63 -1.01
C ILE A 137 11.86 -5.17 -1.87
N HIS A 138 12.22 -5.95 -2.89
CA HIS A 138 13.35 -5.63 -3.77
C HIS A 138 13.08 -4.39 -4.63
N TYR A 139 11.85 -4.21 -5.07
CA TYR A 139 11.46 -3.04 -5.86
C TYR A 139 11.61 -1.75 -5.05
N LEU A 140 11.10 -1.73 -3.81
CA LEU A 140 11.24 -0.58 -2.90
C LEU A 140 12.69 -0.29 -2.55
N GLU A 141 13.54 -1.32 -2.40
CA GLU A 141 14.97 -1.15 -2.19
C GLU A 141 15.62 -0.43 -3.37
N ALA A 142 15.30 -0.85 -4.60
CA ALA A 142 15.80 -0.20 -5.81
C ALA A 142 15.35 1.27 -5.92
N LEU A 143 14.10 1.57 -5.59
CA LEU A 143 13.58 2.95 -5.57
C LEU A 143 14.28 3.80 -4.49
N ARG A 144 14.57 3.23 -3.32
CA ARG A 144 15.33 3.91 -2.26
C ARG A 144 16.74 4.29 -2.73
N GLN A 145 17.40 3.40 -3.48
CA GLN A 145 18.69 3.70 -4.09
C GLN A 145 18.56 4.84 -5.13
N ARG A 146 17.55 4.79 -5.99
CA ARG A 146 17.30 5.88 -6.97
C ARG A 146 17.01 7.21 -6.29
N ALA A 147 16.23 7.23 -5.22
CA ALA A 147 15.97 8.45 -4.44
C ALA A 147 17.27 9.06 -3.89
N ARG A 148 18.15 8.23 -3.31
CA ARG A 148 19.47 8.67 -2.80
C ARG A 148 20.36 9.23 -3.91
N ILE A 149 20.45 8.57 -5.06
CA ILE A 149 21.25 9.03 -6.21
C ILE A 149 20.75 10.39 -6.71
N SER A 150 19.45 10.61 -6.72
CA SER A 150 18.84 11.84 -7.24
C SER A 150 19.11 13.08 -6.37
N ARG A 151 19.50 12.89 -5.10
CA ARG A 151 19.65 13.94 -4.09
C ARG A 151 18.38 14.76 -3.81
N LYS A 152 17.19 14.26 -4.20
CA LYS A 152 15.90 14.86 -3.90
C LYS A 152 15.42 14.40 -2.53
N ARG A 153 14.54 15.17 -1.90
CA ARG A 153 13.95 14.84 -0.59
C ARG A 153 12.80 13.82 -0.76
N VAL A 154 13.10 12.68 -1.38
CA VAL A 154 12.13 11.60 -1.58
C VAL A 154 12.48 10.44 -0.66
N CYS A 155 11.54 10.11 0.23
CA CYS A 155 11.66 8.97 1.14
C CYS A 155 10.92 7.75 0.58
N VAL A 156 11.47 6.56 0.84
CA VAL A 156 10.82 5.28 0.47
C VAL A 156 10.84 4.36 1.69
N THR A 157 9.67 4.03 2.22
CA THR A 157 9.51 3.15 3.38
C THR A 157 8.82 1.83 3.00
N ASP A 158 9.42 0.73 3.43
CA ASP A 158 8.87 -0.61 3.31
C ASP A 158 8.43 -1.09 4.70
N VAL A 159 7.13 -1.14 4.94
CA VAL A 159 6.53 -1.65 6.17
C VAL A 159 6.27 -3.15 6.01
N ARG A 160 6.91 -3.96 6.85
CA ARG A 160 6.86 -5.43 6.79
C ARG A 160 6.14 -6.00 8.00
N PRO A 161 4.80 -5.99 8.03
CA PRO A 161 4.08 -6.59 9.14
C PRO A 161 4.23 -8.12 9.15
N GLY A 162 4.13 -8.69 10.34
CA GLY A 162 3.89 -10.11 10.55
C GLY A 162 2.43 -10.48 10.26
N PHE A 163 1.90 -11.44 11.03
CA PHE A 163 0.48 -11.76 10.93
C PHE A 163 -0.35 -10.69 11.62
N VAL A 164 -1.32 -10.13 10.90
CA VAL A 164 -2.27 -9.14 11.42
C VAL A 164 -3.68 -9.69 11.27
N ARG A 165 -4.49 -9.62 12.31
CA ARG A 165 -5.87 -10.11 12.33
C ARG A 165 -6.75 -9.29 11.38
N THR A 166 -6.80 -9.70 10.13
CA THR A 166 -7.58 -9.08 9.06
C THR A 166 -8.32 -10.15 8.26
N PRO A 167 -9.31 -9.80 7.43
CA PRO A 167 -9.97 -10.75 6.54
C PRO A 167 -9.03 -11.44 5.52
N LEU A 168 -7.82 -10.95 5.34
CA LEU A 168 -6.80 -11.58 4.50
C LEU A 168 -6.20 -12.83 5.17
N LEU A 169 -6.24 -12.90 6.50
CA LEU A 169 -5.63 -13.95 7.27
C LEU A 169 -6.62 -15.09 7.52
N SER A 170 -6.40 -16.24 6.87
CA SER A 170 -7.16 -17.46 7.13
C SER A 170 -6.68 -18.10 8.43
N HIS A 171 -7.59 -18.58 9.27
CA HIS A 171 -7.30 -19.35 10.48
C HIS A 171 -6.29 -18.70 11.45
N PRO A 172 -6.53 -17.46 11.91
CA PRO A 172 -5.62 -16.76 12.82
C PRO A 172 -5.38 -17.52 14.14
N GLU A 173 -6.32 -18.37 14.56
CA GLU A 173 -6.24 -19.22 15.75
C GLU A 173 -5.13 -20.28 15.69
N LYS A 174 -4.62 -20.59 14.50
CA LYS A 174 -3.54 -21.57 14.28
C LYS A 174 -2.15 -20.94 14.16
N LEU A 175 -2.06 -19.61 14.29
CA LEU A 175 -0.83 -18.86 14.07
C LEU A 175 -0.31 -18.24 15.35
N PHE A 176 1.02 -18.16 15.46
CA PHE A 176 1.70 -17.49 16.57
C PHE A 176 1.88 -15.99 16.26
N TRP A 177 1.83 -15.16 17.31
CA TRP A 177 2.10 -13.70 17.20
C TRP A 177 1.25 -13.00 16.16
N VAL A 178 -0.06 -13.17 16.24
CA VAL A 178 -1.00 -12.40 15.45
C VAL A 178 -1.24 -11.05 16.13
N ASP A 179 -0.79 -9.99 15.50
CA ASP A 179 -1.02 -8.63 15.99
C ASP A 179 -2.45 -8.16 15.66
N GLU A 180 -3.01 -7.33 16.54
CA GLU A 180 -4.26 -6.63 16.24
C GLU A 180 -4.01 -5.49 15.22
N PRO A 181 -4.99 -5.18 14.36
CA PRO A 181 -4.84 -4.16 13.31
C PRO A 181 -4.41 -2.80 13.84
N GLU A 182 -4.87 -2.40 15.03
CA GLU A 182 -4.54 -1.14 15.69
C GLU A 182 -3.05 -0.98 15.96
N LYS A 183 -2.38 -2.08 16.36
CA LYS A 183 -0.94 -2.10 16.61
C LYS A 183 -0.16 -1.91 15.31
N ALA A 184 -0.54 -2.62 14.26
CA ALA A 184 0.07 -2.49 12.93
C ALA A 184 -0.12 -1.07 12.35
N VAL A 185 -1.32 -0.50 12.49
CA VAL A 185 -1.64 0.86 12.07
C VAL A 185 -0.82 1.89 12.85
N ARG A 186 -0.68 1.71 14.17
CA ARG A 186 0.13 2.62 15.01
C ARG A 186 1.60 2.62 14.58
N ALA A 187 2.17 1.45 14.33
CA ALA A 187 3.53 1.34 13.83
C ALA A 187 3.68 1.98 12.44
N CYS A 188 2.75 1.70 11.52
CA CYS A 188 2.76 2.29 10.19
C CYS A 188 2.71 3.83 10.26
N HIS A 189 1.79 4.37 11.07
CA HIS A 189 1.66 5.82 11.25
C HIS A 189 2.94 6.46 11.79
N LEU A 190 3.57 5.86 12.80
CA LEU A 190 4.83 6.35 13.36
C LEU A 190 5.94 6.44 12.29
N TYR A 191 6.11 5.37 11.48
CA TYR A 191 7.14 5.36 10.44
C TYR A 191 6.82 6.21 9.21
N THR A 192 5.63 6.76 9.11
CA THR A 192 5.21 7.61 7.98
C THR A 192 4.98 9.06 8.36
N SER A 193 4.77 9.38 9.65
CA SER A 193 4.68 10.76 10.15
C SER A 193 6.05 11.41 10.37
N ASP A 194 7.04 10.65 10.87
CA ASP A 194 8.38 11.19 11.20
C ASP A 194 9.29 11.42 9.98
N ALA A 195 8.88 10.99 8.79
CA ALA A 195 9.67 11.14 7.57
C ALA A 195 9.36 12.44 6.79
N ALA A 196 8.50 13.30 7.33
CA ALA A 196 8.14 14.58 6.73
C ALA A 196 9.02 15.76 7.23
N ASP A 197 9.84 15.54 8.26
CA ASP A 197 10.84 16.47 8.79
C ASP A 197 12.25 16.15 8.22
#